data_4cd1bd8bcf1066e9c1a57fca4c7ed94b
#
_entry.id   4cd1bd8bcf1066e9c1a57fca4c7ed94b
#
_cell.length_a   1.000
_cell.length_b   1.000
_cell.length_c   1.000
_cell.angle_alpha   90.00
_cell.angle_beta   90.00
_cell.angle_gamma   90.00
#
_symmetry.space_group_name_H-M   'P 1'
#
loop_
_entity.id
_entity.type
_entity.pdbx_description
1 polymer ?
#
loop_
_entity_poly.entity_id
_entity_poly.type
_entity_poly.pdbx_seq_one_letter_code
_entity_poly.pdbx_strand_id
1 'polypeptide(L)'
;MAKEKFVRSKPHVNIGTIGHIDHGKTTLTAAITYVLSKLGKAQAREYADIAKGGTVRDETKVVTISVAHVEYESDARHYAHIDCPGHADYIKNMITGAAQMDGAILVVSAADGPMPQTREHILLARQVNVPSMVVFLNKVDTVSDKELIDLVEMEVRDLLTKYGYPGDKVPIIKGSALKALQAGGDPNNPDCKSILDLVKACDDFIPLPVRDLDKPLLMAVEDVFSIEGRGTVGTGRIERGKVKLNDEVELVGLRPEVKKTVVTGIEMFRKILDEGHAGDNVGLLLRGVDKDTIERGMVIAAPKSITPHTKFKAQVYVLTKEEGGRHTPFFKGYRPQFYFRTTDVTGSVTLPQGVEMVMPGDNVNAEVELITPIAMEKESRFAIREGGHTVGAGVVTEVIA
;
A
#
# COMPACT_ATOMS: atom_id res chain seq x y z
N MET A 1 19.22 2.77 26.41
CA MET A 1 20.14 3.17 25.32
C MET A 1 19.49 4.30 24.55
N ALA A 2 20.24 5.33 24.15
CA ALA A 2 19.72 6.38 23.28
C ALA A 2 19.37 5.77 21.91
N LYS A 3 18.20 6.12 21.34
CA LYS A 3 17.83 5.68 20.01
C LYS A 3 18.74 6.33 18.97
N GLU A 4 19.08 5.58 17.95
CA GLU A 4 19.89 6.06 16.82
C GLU A 4 19.13 7.14 16.03
N LYS A 5 19.85 8.13 15.49
CA LYS A 5 19.29 9.16 14.65
C LYS A 5 19.30 8.70 13.18
N PHE A 6 18.18 8.86 12.49
CA PHE A 6 18.10 8.57 11.06
C PHE A 6 18.89 9.62 10.25
N VAL A 7 19.75 9.15 9.34
CA VAL A 7 20.53 10.00 8.44
C VAL A 7 20.05 9.76 7.01
N ARG A 8 19.60 10.82 6.33
CA ARG A 8 19.15 10.77 4.92
C ARG A 8 20.35 10.81 4.00
N SER A 9 20.96 9.67 3.71
CA SER A 9 22.11 9.53 2.81
C SER A 9 21.73 9.21 1.37
N LYS A 10 20.54 8.64 1.15
CA LYS A 10 20.05 8.17 -0.15
C LYS A 10 18.59 8.59 -0.38
N PRO A 11 18.14 8.67 -1.66
CA PRO A 11 16.72 8.84 -1.96
C PRO A 11 15.87 7.75 -1.32
N HIS A 12 14.75 8.14 -0.71
CA HIS A 12 13.82 7.23 -0.06
C HIS A 12 12.69 6.83 -1.01
N VAL A 13 12.45 5.53 -1.13
CA VAL A 13 11.41 4.94 -1.98
C VAL A 13 10.60 3.91 -1.20
N ASN A 14 9.28 4.04 -1.25
CA ASN A 14 8.38 3.04 -0.70
C ASN A 14 8.05 2.00 -1.77
N ILE A 15 8.41 0.75 -1.51
CA ILE A 15 8.11 -0.37 -2.39
C ILE A 15 7.32 -1.42 -1.62
N GLY A 16 6.58 -2.29 -2.29
CA GLY A 16 5.92 -3.37 -1.58
C GLY A 16 5.67 -4.59 -2.45
N THR A 17 5.49 -5.72 -1.77
CA THR A 17 5.12 -6.99 -2.40
C THR A 17 3.60 -7.12 -2.49
N ILE A 18 3.10 -7.40 -3.70
CA ILE A 18 1.71 -7.71 -4.01
C ILE A 18 1.61 -9.02 -4.79
N GLY A 19 0.43 -9.63 -4.84
CA GLY A 19 0.20 -10.89 -5.56
C GLY A 19 -0.63 -11.87 -4.76
N HIS A 20 -0.90 -13.04 -5.33
CA HIS A 20 -1.79 -14.05 -4.76
C HIS A 20 -1.25 -14.62 -3.44
N ILE A 21 -2.17 -15.18 -2.61
CA ILE A 21 -1.79 -15.96 -1.43
C ILE A 21 -0.88 -17.13 -1.85
N ASP A 22 0.04 -17.54 -0.99
CA ASP A 22 1.01 -18.64 -1.20
C ASP A 22 1.98 -18.45 -2.38
N HIS A 23 1.97 -17.34 -3.12
CA HIS A 23 2.99 -17.05 -4.14
C HIS A 23 4.37 -16.67 -3.57
N GLY A 24 4.47 -16.51 -2.23
CA GLY A 24 5.74 -16.33 -1.53
C GLY A 24 6.16 -14.88 -1.33
N LYS A 25 5.22 -13.94 -1.20
CA LYS A 25 5.51 -12.51 -0.93
C LYS A 25 6.34 -12.32 0.33
N THR A 26 5.87 -12.81 1.46
CA THR A 26 6.56 -12.70 2.76
C THR A 26 7.89 -13.45 2.76
N THR A 27 7.96 -14.61 2.07
CA THR A 27 9.22 -15.34 1.87
C THR A 27 10.23 -14.51 1.06
N LEU A 28 9.76 -13.81 0.02
CA LEU A 28 10.60 -12.92 -0.78
C LEU A 28 11.09 -11.72 0.05
N THR A 29 10.21 -11.10 0.84
CA THR A 29 10.57 -10.00 1.74
C THR A 29 11.64 -10.44 2.75
N ALA A 30 11.50 -11.64 3.33
CA ALA A 30 12.51 -12.23 4.20
C ALA A 30 13.83 -12.48 3.45
N ALA A 31 13.79 -13.04 2.23
CA ALA A 31 14.98 -13.29 1.42
C ALA A 31 15.72 -11.99 1.07
N ILE A 32 15.00 -10.93 0.70
CA ILE A 32 15.61 -9.62 0.41
C ILE A 32 16.37 -9.10 1.63
N THR A 33 15.71 -9.04 2.81
CA THR A 33 16.36 -8.54 4.03
C THR A 33 17.53 -9.42 4.44
N TYR A 34 17.43 -10.74 4.25
CA TYR A 34 18.48 -11.68 4.64
C TYR A 34 19.72 -11.57 3.74
N VAL A 35 19.54 -11.57 2.40
CA VAL A 35 20.64 -11.38 1.44
C VAL A 35 21.31 -10.02 1.63
N LEU A 36 20.53 -8.95 1.75
CA LEU A 36 21.09 -7.60 1.94
C LEU A 36 21.74 -7.41 3.30
N SER A 37 21.35 -8.16 4.33
CA SER A 37 22.01 -8.12 5.64
C SER A 37 23.45 -8.63 5.59
N LYS A 38 23.75 -9.61 4.74
CA LYS A 38 25.12 -10.09 4.52
C LYS A 38 26.01 -9.05 3.86
N LEU A 39 25.41 -8.07 3.18
CA LEU A 39 26.11 -6.91 2.60
C LEU A 39 26.12 -5.68 3.53
N GLY A 40 25.60 -5.81 4.75
CA GLY A 40 25.48 -4.68 5.69
C GLY A 40 24.43 -3.62 5.31
N LYS A 41 23.48 -3.96 4.40
CA LYS A 41 22.48 -3.06 3.83
C LYS A 41 21.07 -3.25 4.41
N ALA A 42 20.88 -4.20 5.32
CA ALA A 42 19.62 -4.47 5.99
C ALA A 42 19.84 -5.10 7.36
N GLN A 43 18.80 -5.08 8.21
CA GLN A 43 18.68 -6.01 9.32
C GLN A 43 17.92 -7.24 8.85
N ALA A 44 18.50 -8.42 9.00
CA ALA A 44 17.83 -9.68 8.69
C ALA A 44 16.51 -9.79 9.47
N ARG A 45 15.45 -10.20 8.79
CA ARG A 45 14.14 -10.46 9.37
C ARG A 45 13.72 -11.89 9.06
N GLU A 46 13.37 -12.62 10.12
CA GLU A 46 12.80 -13.96 9.95
C GLU A 46 11.39 -13.88 9.37
N TYR A 47 10.98 -14.91 8.61
CA TYR A 47 9.64 -15.02 8.07
C TYR A 47 8.56 -14.81 9.15
N ALA A 48 8.73 -15.45 10.32
CA ALA A 48 7.79 -15.35 11.44
C ALA A 48 7.70 -13.93 12.01
N ASP A 49 8.77 -13.14 11.94
CA ASP A 49 8.78 -11.74 12.40
C ASP A 49 8.04 -10.80 11.47
N ILE A 50 8.11 -11.06 10.16
CA ILE A 50 7.38 -10.30 9.13
C ILE A 50 5.90 -10.67 9.18
N ALA A 51 5.58 -11.94 9.34
CA ALA A 51 4.21 -12.48 9.41
C ALA A 51 3.53 -12.27 10.78
N LYS A 52 4.07 -11.40 11.66
CA LYS A 52 3.46 -11.09 12.98
C LYS A 52 2.00 -10.65 12.81
N GLY A 53 1.08 -11.33 13.54
CA GLY A 53 -0.36 -11.12 13.41
C GLY A 53 -1.03 -12.03 12.37
N GLY A 54 -0.28 -12.92 11.73
CA GLY A 54 -0.83 -13.93 10.83
C GLY A 54 -1.70 -14.96 11.56
N THR A 55 -2.69 -15.51 10.85
CA THR A 55 -3.47 -16.64 11.33
C THR A 55 -2.74 -17.92 10.96
N VAL A 56 -2.50 -18.79 11.93
CA VAL A 56 -2.02 -20.15 11.66
C VAL A 56 -3.18 -20.95 11.10
N ARG A 57 -3.11 -21.37 9.84
CA ARG A 57 -4.13 -22.21 9.21
C ARG A 57 -3.92 -23.69 9.47
N ASP A 58 -2.66 -24.06 9.56
CA ASP A 58 -2.19 -25.37 10.03
C ASP A 58 -0.82 -25.20 10.68
N GLU A 59 -0.24 -26.28 11.23
CA GLU A 59 1.04 -26.24 11.95
C GLU A 59 2.23 -25.72 11.10
N THR A 60 2.06 -25.57 9.78
CA THR A 60 3.13 -25.25 8.83
C THR A 60 2.93 -23.95 8.07
N LYS A 61 1.73 -23.32 8.10
CA LYS A 61 1.40 -22.14 7.28
C LYS A 61 0.88 -20.98 8.10
N VAL A 62 1.61 -19.88 8.07
CA VAL A 62 1.22 -18.58 8.61
C VAL A 62 0.76 -17.69 7.46
N VAL A 63 -0.45 -17.13 7.56
CA VAL A 63 -1.00 -16.19 6.57
C VAL A 63 -0.82 -14.76 7.10
N THR A 64 -0.23 -13.88 6.28
CA THR A 64 -0.09 -12.46 6.61
C THR A 64 -1.47 -11.79 6.64
N ILE A 65 -1.83 -11.20 7.78
CA ILE A 65 -3.11 -10.50 7.99
C ILE A 65 -2.90 -8.99 7.90
N SER A 66 -1.86 -8.48 8.56
CA SER A 66 -1.55 -7.05 8.62
C SER A 66 -0.38 -6.71 7.71
N VAL A 67 -0.32 -5.43 7.33
CA VAL A 67 0.81 -4.89 6.58
C VAL A 67 2.05 -4.88 7.48
N ALA A 68 3.15 -5.42 6.98
CA ALA A 68 4.44 -5.38 7.66
C ALA A 68 5.39 -4.42 6.93
N HIS A 69 6.16 -3.65 7.71
CA HIS A 69 7.14 -2.72 7.17
C HIS A 69 8.56 -3.17 7.54
N VAL A 70 9.43 -3.27 6.55
CA VAL A 70 10.86 -3.52 6.75
C VAL A 70 11.67 -2.47 5.99
N GLU A 71 12.90 -2.21 6.44
CA GLU A 71 13.82 -1.29 5.77
C GLU A 71 15.05 -2.03 5.24
N TYR A 72 15.56 -1.59 4.10
CA TYR A 72 16.84 -2.00 3.54
C TYR A 72 17.38 -0.94 2.57
N GLU A 73 18.64 -1.08 2.20
CA GLU A 73 19.28 -0.23 1.23
C GLU A 73 19.81 -1.03 0.03
N SER A 74 19.73 -0.41 -1.15
CA SER A 74 20.57 -0.75 -2.29
C SER A 74 21.82 0.14 -2.31
N ASP A 75 22.62 0.07 -3.37
CA ASP A 75 23.69 1.03 -3.55
C ASP A 75 23.16 2.44 -3.85
N ALA A 76 22.00 2.53 -4.50
CA ALA A 76 21.42 3.78 -4.99
C ALA A 76 20.36 4.37 -4.06
N ARG A 77 19.61 3.53 -3.31
CA ARG A 77 18.36 3.95 -2.63
C ARG A 77 18.21 3.37 -1.23
N HIS A 78 17.45 4.07 -0.39
CA HIS A 78 16.88 3.55 0.84
C HIS A 78 15.42 3.14 0.60
N TYR A 79 15.07 1.91 0.93
CA TYR A 79 13.74 1.35 0.72
C TYR A 79 12.99 1.14 2.05
N ALA A 80 11.76 1.66 2.11
CA ALA A 80 10.74 1.15 3.01
C ALA A 80 9.94 0.10 2.25
N HIS A 81 9.99 -1.15 2.68
CA HIS A 81 9.30 -2.25 2.01
C HIS A 81 8.07 -2.67 2.80
N ILE A 82 6.96 -2.75 2.11
CA ILE A 82 5.63 -3.01 2.61
C ILE A 82 5.20 -4.41 2.16
N ASP A 83 5.15 -5.37 3.08
CA ASP A 83 4.64 -6.71 2.78
C ASP A 83 3.12 -6.72 2.91
N CYS A 84 2.41 -6.82 1.78
CA CYS A 84 0.95 -6.80 1.74
C CYS A 84 0.36 -8.20 1.89
N PRO A 85 -0.77 -8.34 2.63
CA PRO A 85 -1.50 -9.59 2.70
C PRO A 85 -2.00 -10.01 1.30
N GLY A 86 -2.02 -11.32 1.05
CA GLY A 86 -2.48 -11.87 -0.24
C GLY A 86 -3.90 -12.41 -0.21
N HIS A 87 -4.52 -12.55 0.97
CA HIS A 87 -5.84 -13.14 1.10
C HIS A 87 -6.95 -12.12 0.85
N ALA A 88 -8.02 -12.53 0.16
CA ALA A 88 -9.15 -11.66 -0.18
C ALA A 88 -9.82 -11.02 1.05
N ASP A 89 -9.87 -11.72 2.20
CA ASP A 89 -10.44 -11.18 3.43
C ASP A 89 -9.68 -9.96 3.98
N TYR A 90 -8.41 -9.79 3.60
CA TYR A 90 -7.53 -8.70 4.08
C TYR A 90 -7.25 -7.62 3.03
N ILE A 91 -8.10 -7.54 2.03
CA ILE A 91 -7.94 -6.59 0.91
C ILE A 91 -7.90 -5.12 1.39
N LYS A 92 -8.57 -4.79 2.50
CA LYS A 92 -8.48 -3.45 3.13
C LYS A 92 -7.03 -3.10 3.48
N ASN A 93 -6.32 -4.06 4.07
CA ASN A 93 -4.92 -3.87 4.44
C ASN A 93 -4.02 -3.82 3.20
N MET A 94 -4.36 -4.58 2.16
CA MET A 94 -3.67 -4.51 0.86
C MET A 94 -3.85 -3.12 0.22
N ILE A 95 -5.07 -2.58 0.17
CA ILE A 95 -5.33 -1.23 -0.38
C ILE A 95 -4.56 -0.17 0.40
N THR A 96 -4.60 -0.23 1.74
CA THR A 96 -3.85 0.70 2.59
C THR A 96 -2.35 0.62 2.34
N GLY A 97 -1.79 -0.60 2.24
CA GLY A 97 -0.38 -0.78 1.94
C GLY A 97 -0.01 -0.30 0.53
N ALA A 98 -0.82 -0.66 -0.47
CA ALA A 98 -0.57 -0.26 -1.86
C ALA A 98 -0.62 1.27 -2.06
N ALA A 99 -1.52 1.96 -1.35
CA ALA A 99 -1.61 3.43 -1.42
C ALA A 99 -0.35 4.15 -0.95
N GLN A 100 0.52 3.47 -0.21
CA GLN A 100 1.79 4.02 0.27
C GLN A 100 2.95 3.81 -0.71
N MET A 101 2.81 2.94 -1.71
CA MET A 101 3.90 2.51 -2.58
C MET A 101 4.21 3.53 -3.66
N ASP A 102 5.49 3.75 -3.90
CA ASP A 102 6.03 4.47 -5.05
C ASP A 102 6.31 3.50 -6.23
N GLY A 103 6.33 2.21 -5.92
CA GLY A 103 6.45 1.11 -6.86
C GLY A 103 6.10 -0.22 -6.20
N ALA A 104 5.79 -1.25 -6.97
CA ALA A 104 5.44 -2.57 -6.45
C ALA A 104 6.32 -3.67 -7.02
N ILE A 105 6.47 -4.75 -6.24
CA ILE A 105 6.98 -6.05 -6.70
C ILE A 105 5.79 -6.99 -6.80
N LEU A 106 5.40 -7.34 -8.01
CA LEU A 106 4.37 -8.34 -8.26
C LEU A 106 5.00 -9.73 -8.14
N VAL A 107 4.56 -10.52 -7.17
CA VAL A 107 5.06 -11.88 -6.95
C VAL A 107 4.08 -12.88 -7.55
N VAL A 108 4.55 -13.66 -8.53
CA VAL A 108 3.77 -14.71 -9.19
C VAL A 108 4.54 -16.04 -9.07
N SER A 109 3.83 -17.11 -8.73
CA SER A 109 4.39 -18.45 -8.73
C SER A 109 4.54 -18.96 -10.16
N ALA A 110 5.71 -19.44 -10.54
CA ALA A 110 5.96 -20.04 -11.85
C ALA A 110 5.14 -21.33 -12.09
N ALA A 111 4.77 -22.02 -11.00
CA ALA A 111 3.97 -23.25 -11.09
C ALA A 111 2.47 -22.98 -11.27
N ASP A 112 1.96 -21.89 -10.67
CA ASP A 112 0.52 -21.61 -10.61
C ASP A 112 0.08 -20.55 -11.63
N GLY A 113 1.02 -19.70 -12.10
CA GLY A 113 0.71 -18.57 -12.97
C GLY A 113 -0.09 -17.45 -12.27
N PRO A 114 -0.64 -16.49 -13.04
CA PRO A 114 -1.48 -15.43 -12.50
C PRO A 114 -2.83 -15.95 -12.01
N MET A 115 -3.07 -15.85 -10.72
CA MET A 115 -4.28 -16.29 -10.03
C MET A 115 -5.28 -15.11 -9.86
N PRO A 116 -6.55 -15.34 -9.45
CA PRO A 116 -7.55 -14.28 -9.32
C PRO A 116 -7.10 -13.07 -8.49
N GLN A 117 -6.47 -13.29 -7.35
CA GLN A 117 -5.97 -12.19 -6.51
C GLN A 117 -4.78 -11.46 -7.14
N THR A 118 -4.01 -12.10 -8.02
CA THR A 118 -2.97 -11.42 -8.80
C THR A 118 -3.59 -10.32 -9.65
N ARG A 119 -4.69 -10.64 -10.34
CA ARG A 119 -5.46 -9.70 -11.18
C ARG A 119 -6.04 -8.55 -10.34
N GLU A 120 -6.68 -8.88 -9.22
CA GLU A 120 -7.24 -7.89 -8.30
C GLU A 120 -6.17 -6.95 -7.73
N HIS A 121 -5.01 -7.47 -7.34
CA HIS A 121 -3.92 -6.67 -6.79
C HIS A 121 -3.30 -5.71 -7.82
N ILE A 122 -3.15 -6.14 -9.09
CA ILE A 122 -2.67 -5.25 -10.17
C ILE A 122 -3.68 -4.12 -10.40
N LEU A 123 -4.97 -4.45 -10.46
CA LEU A 123 -6.04 -3.49 -10.62
C LEU A 123 -6.06 -2.47 -9.48
N LEU A 124 -6.03 -2.94 -8.24
CA LEU A 124 -6.01 -2.08 -7.05
C LEU A 124 -4.77 -1.20 -6.99
N ALA A 125 -3.59 -1.74 -7.29
CA ALA A 125 -2.36 -0.96 -7.38
C ALA A 125 -2.50 0.18 -8.40
N ARG A 126 -3.14 -0.09 -9.55
CA ARG A 126 -3.42 0.93 -10.55
C ARG A 126 -4.39 1.99 -10.05
N GLN A 127 -5.44 1.60 -9.33
CA GLN A 127 -6.44 2.51 -8.78
C GLN A 127 -5.89 3.43 -7.70
N VAL A 128 -5.02 2.91 -6.82
CA VAL A 128 -4.33 3.73 -5.80
C VAL A 128 -3.09 4.45 -6.33
N ASN A 129 -2.90 4.42 -7.66
CA ASN A 129 -1.87 5.16 -8.38
C ASN A 129 -0.43 4.72 -8.10
N VAL A 130 -0.19 3.41 -7.95
CA VAL A 130 1.17 2.86 -7.98
C VAL A 130 1.71 3.03 -9.42
N PRO A 131 2.75 3.85 -9.64
CA PRO A 131 3.11 4.27 -11.00
C PRO A 131 3.87 3.20 -11.78
N SER A 132 4.55 2.31 -11.10
CA SER A 132 5.45 1.33 -11.71
C SER A 132 5.52 0.05 -10.89
N MET A 133 5.82 -1.08 -11.55
CA MET A 133 6.07 -2.34 -10.87
C MET A 133 7.14 -3.18 -11.57
N VAL A 134 7.76 -4.06 -10.79
CA VAL A 134 8.70 -5.10 -11.25
C VAL A 134 8.08 -6.45 -10.90
N VAL A 135 8.34 -7.49 -11.67
CA VAL A 135 7.81 -8.83 -11.41
C VAL A 135 8.90 -9.74 -10.87
N PHE A 136 8.57 -10.48 -9.84
CA PHE A 136 9.37 -11.64 -9.39
C PHE A 136 8.59 -12.93 -9.66
N LEU A 137 9.03 -13.69 -10.66
CA LEU A 137 8.50 -15.00 -10.97
C LEU A 137 9.17 -16.03 -10.05
N ASN A 138 8.46 -16.33 -8.96
CA ASN A 138 8.95 -17.11 -7.83
C ASN A 138 8.71 -18.60 -8.03
N LYS A 139 9.37 -19.44 -7.22
CA LYS A 139 9.25 -20.91 -7.22
C LYS A 139 9.68 -21.57 -8.54
N VAL A 140 10.59 -20.98 -9.29
CA VAL A 140 11.07 -21.58 -10.55
C VAL A 140 11.78 -22.94 -10.33
N ASP A 141 12.26 -23.19 -9.12
CA ASP A 141 12.86 -24.45 -8.68
C ASP A 141 11.86 -25.62 -8.61
N THR A 142 10.56 -25.34 -8.59
CA THR A 142 9.50 -26.36 -8.56
C THR A 142 9.00 -26.75 -9.96
N VAL A 143 9.44 -26.04 -11.01
CA VAL A 143 9.02 -26.26 -12.39
C VAL A 143 10.19 -26.77 -13.21
N SER A 144 10.07 -27.99 -13.72
CA SER A 144 11.11 -28.61 -14.54
C SER A 144 11.06 -28.18 -16.01
N ASP A 145 9.88 -27.78 -16.48
CA ASP A 145 9.64 -27.36 -17.86
C ASP A 145 9.87 -25.85 -18.00
N LYS A 146 10.89 -25.51 -18.80
CA LYS A 146 11.22 -24.09 -19.07
C LYS A 146 10.18 -23.40 -19.95
N GLU A 147 9.54 -24.14 -20.88
CA GLU A 147 8.50 -23.58 -21.75
C GLU A 147 7.29 -23.13 -20.94
N LEU A 148 6.95 -23.84 -19.87
CA LEU A 148 5.89 -23.43 -18.95
C LEU A 148 6.25 -22.12 -18.23
N ILE A 149 7.49 -21.94 -17.81
CA ILE A 149 7.95 -20.68 -17.17
C ILE A 149 7.84 -19.51 -18.16
N ASP A 150 8.19 -19.72 -19.43
CA ASP A 150 8.11 -18.68 -20.45
C ASP A 150 6.64 -18.36 -20.81
N LEU A 151 5.76 -19.35 -20.82
CA LEU A 151 4.31 -19.15 -21.00
C LEU A 151 3.72 -18.30 -19.87
N VAL A 152 4.06 -18.61 -18.62
CA VAL A 152 3.62 -17.82 -17.46
C VAL A 152 4.16 -16.39 -17.53
N GLU A 153 5.40 -16.19 -17.98
CA GLU A 153 5.94 -14.84 -18.20
C GLU A 153 5.10 -14.06 -19.23
N MET A 154 4.75 -14.68 -20.36
CA MET A 154 3.90 -14.06 -21.39
C MET A 154 2.53 -13.68 -20.82
N GLU A 155 1.88 -14.59 -20.09
CA GLU A 155 0.58 -14.32 -19.46
C GLU A 155 0.63 -13.14 -18.48
N VAL A 156 1.70 -13.02 -17.68
CA VAL A 156 1.93 -11.91 -16.77
C VAL A 156 2.10 -10.59 -17.55
N ARG A 157 2.86 -10.58 -18.66
CA ARG A 157 3.04 -9.39 -19.51
C ARG A 157 1.73 -8.91 -20.12
N ASP A 158 0.92 -9.83 -20.65
CA ASP A 158 -0.40 -9.53 -21.21
C ASP A 158 -1.33 -8.96 -20.14
N LEU A 159 -1.31 -9.54 -18.95
CA LEU A 159 -2.11 -9.07 -17.83
C LEU A 159 -1.71 -7.66 -17.40
N LEU A 160 -0.42 -7.36 -17.28
CA LEU A 160 0.07 -6.02 -16.96
C LEU A 160 -0.34 -5.00 -18.02
N THR A 161 -0.23 -5.36 -19.30
CA THR A 161 -0.64 -4.50 -20.43
C THR A 161 -2.14 -4.21 -20.38
N LYS A 162 -2.97 -5.22 -20.10
CA LYS A 162 -4.42 -5.09 -19.95
C LYS A 162 -4.79 -4.06 -18.86
N TYR A 163 -4.04 -4.02 -17.76
CA TYR A 163 -4.29 -3.08 -16.65
C TYR A 163 -3.50 -1.75 -16.76
N GLY A 164 -2.92 -1.46 -17.93
CA GLY A 164 -2.31 -0.18 -18.25
C GLY A 164 -0.89 0.03 -17.72
N TYR A 165 -0.19 -1.05 -17.39
CA TYR A 165 1.26 -1.04 -17.17
C TYR A 165 1.99 -1.41 -18.47
N PRO A 166 3.25 -0.98 -18.69
CA PRO A 166 4.00 -1.28 -19.92
C PRO A 166 4.54 -2.72 -19.89
N GLY A 167 3.66 -3.73 -20.04
CA GLY A 167 3.98 -5.16 -19.86
C GLY A 167 5.22 -5.63 -20.59
N ASP A 168 5.44 -5.16 -21.83
CA ASP A 168 6.63 -5.50 -22.64
C ASP A 168 7.94 -4.99 -22.02
N LYS A 169 7.88 -3.89 -21.24
CA LYS A 169 9.07 -3.23 -20.66
C LYS A 169 9.31 -3.58 -19.21
N VAL A 170 8.29 -4.12 -18.51
CA VAL A 170 8.39 -4.46 -17.09
C VAL A 170 9.48 -5.55 -16.91
N PRO A 171 10.47 -5.32 -16.03
CA PRO A 171 11.45 -6.36 -15.70
C PRO A 171 10.77 -7.54 -15.01
N ILE A 172 11.04 -8.74 -15.49
CA ILE A 172 10.61 -9.99 -14.87
C ILE A 172 11.84 -10.78 -14.46
N ILE A 173 12.03 -10.91 -13.15
CA ILE A 173 13.14 -11.64 -12.55
C ILE A 173 12.65 -13.02 -12.16
N LYS A 174 13.32 -14.07 -12.65
CA LYS A 174 13.02 -15.47 -12.37
C LYS A 174 13.88 -15.97 -11.22
N GLY A 175 13.29 -16.57 -10.18
CA GLY A 175 14.05 -17.03 -9.03
C GLY A 175 13.25 -17.86 -8.03
N SER A 176 13.92 -18.24 -6.94
CA SER A 176 13.30 -18.90 -5.79
C SER A 176 13.71 -18.21 -4.50
N ALA A 177 12.76 -17.52 -3.88
CA ALA A 177 12.98 -16.87 -2.60
C ALA A 177 13.34 -17.88 -1.49
N LEU A 178 12.76 -19.07 -1.54
CA LEU A 178 13.05 -20.14 -0.57
C LEU A 178 14.49 -20.65 -0.72
N LYS A 179 14.96 -20.89 -1.96
CA LYS A 179 16.35 -21.32 -2.21
C LYS A 179 17.35 -20.27 -1.75
N ALA A 180 17.07 -18.98 -1.96
CA ALA A 180 17.92 -17.90 -1.49
C ALA A 180 18.03 -17.87 0.06
N LEU A 181 16.94 -18.14 0.79
CA LEU A 181 16.97 -18.30 2.24
C LEU A 181 17.76 -19.53 2.67
N GLN A 182 17.53 -20.69 2.01
CA GLN A 182 18.25 -21.96 2.30
C GLN A 182 19.74 -21.85 2.02
N ALA A 183 20.15 -21.03 1.04
CA ALA A 183 21.55 -20.71 0.75
C ALA A 183 22.22 -19.81 1.81
N GLY A 184 21.55 -19.51 2.90
CA GLY A 184 22.10 -18.68 3.99
C GLY A 184 22.23 -17.20 3.62
N GLY A 185 21.61 -16.75 2.54
CA GLY A 185 21.68 -15.36 2.05
C GLY A 185 23.06 -14.96 1.54
N ASP A 186 23.96 -15.90 1.22
CA ASP A 186 25.29 -15.60 0.70
C ASP A 186 25.17 -14.92 -0.69
N PRO A 187 25.61 -13.66 -0.84
CA PRO A 187 25.51 -12.93 -2.10
C PRO A 187 26.27 -13.59 -3.27
N ASN A 188 27.24 -14.45 -2.98
CA ASN A 188 28.01 -15.16 -4.02
C ASN A 188 27.33 -16.48 -4.45
N ASN A 189 26.29 -16.92 -3.72
CA ASN A 189 25.55 -18.11 -4.08
C ASN A 189 24.63 -17.83 -5.28
N PRO A 190 24.60 -18.69 -6.34
CA PRO A 190 23.73 -18.50 -7.49
C PRO A 190 22.25 -18.35 -7.15
N ASP A 191 21.76 -19.01 -6.09
CA ASP A 191 20.37 -18.91 -5.66
C ASP A 191 20.00 -17.51 -5.10
N CYS A 192 20.98 -16.78 -4.56
CA CYS A 192 20.79 -15.41 -4.06
C CYS A 192 20.89 -14.36 -5.18
N LYS A 193 21.43 -14.70 -6.34
CA LYS A 193 21.61 -13.75 -7.45
C LYS A 193 20.28 -13.14 -7.90
N SER A 194 19.22 -13.93 -8.00
CA SER A 194 17.90 -13.43 -8.40
C SER A 194 17.35 -12.35 -7.44
N ILE A 195 17.69 -12.41 -6.16
CA ILE A 195 17.32 -11.39 -5.18
C ILE A 195 18.08 -10.09 -5.44
N LEU A 196 19.37 -10.17 -5.73
CA LEU A 196 20.19 -8.99 -6.06
C LEU A 196 19.75 -8.38 -7.40
N ASP A 197 19.47 -9.21 -8.40
CA ASP A 197 18.95 -8.78 -9.70
C ASP A 197 17.58 -8.09 -9.55
N LEU A 198 16.71 -8.57 -8.65
CA LEU A 198 15.44 -7.95 -8.34
C LEU A 198 15.63 -6.55 -7.72
N VAL A 199 16.50 -6.42 -6.72
CA VAL A 199 16.79 -5.11 -6.08
C VAL A 199 17.35 -4.14 -7.11
N LYS A 200 18.26 -4.60 -7.98
CA LYS A 200 18.78 -3.80 -9.09
C LYS A 200 17.70 -3.40 -10.07
N ALA A 201 16.80 -4.30 -10.45
CA ALA A 201 15.67 -3.98 -11.32
C ALA A 201 14.74 -2.93 -10.71
N CYS A 202 14.53 -2.96 -9.38
CA CYS A 202 13.80 -1.91 -8.67
C CYS A 202 14.53 -0.56 -8.75
N ASP A 203 15.84 -0.53 -8.57
CA ASP A 203 16.64 0.68 -8.72
C ASP A 203 16.55 1.29 -10.13
N ASP A 204 16.62 0.45 -11.15
CA ASP A 204 16.69 0.87 -12.55
C ASP A 204 15.31 1.24 -13.13
N PHE A 205 14.25 0.54 -12.73
CA PHE A 205 12.95 0.66 -13.40
C PHE A 205 11.91 1.50 -12.63
N ILE A 206 11.93 1.47 -11.29
CA ILE A 206 10.98 2.26 -10.51
C ILE A 206 11.46 3.72 -10.47
N PRO A 207 10.67 4.70 -10.93
CA PRO A 207 11.08 6.10 -10.93
C PRO A 207 11.24 6.63 -9.50
N LEU A 208 12.16 7.59 -9.32
CA LEU A 208 12.21 8.31 -8.05
C LEU A 208 10.95 9.16 -7.90
N PRO A 209 10.27 9.05 -6.77
CA PRO A 209 9.03 9.77 -6.55
C PRO A 209 9.29 11.28 -6.40
N VAL A 210 8.42 12.09 -7.01
CA VAL A 210 8.34 13.52 -6.75
C VAL A 210 7.61 13.74 -5.44
N ARG A 211 8.21 14.50 -4.52
CA ARG A 211 7.65 14.76 -3.18
C ARG A 211 7.18 16.20 -3.05
N ASP A 212 5.91 16.39 -2.72
CA ASP A 212 5.30 17.69 -2.46
C ASP A 212 5.70 18.20 -1.07
N LEU A 213 6.94 18.68 -0.92
CA LEU A 213 7.50 19.12 0.37
C LEU A 213 6.98 20.49 0.82
N ASP A 214 6.52 21.32 -0.11
CA ASP A 214 6.11 22.73 0.16
C ASP A 214 4.59 22.85 0.43
N LYS A 215 3.83 21.77 0.23
CA LYS A 215 2.41 21.73 0.60
C LYS A 215 2.22 21.55 2.11
N PRO A 216 1.07 21.96 2.66
CA PRO A 216 0.74 21.67 4.06
C PRO A 216 0.82 20.19 4.38
N LEU A 217 1.30 19.83 5.58
CA LEU A 217 1.37 18.45 6.07
C LEU A 217 0.03 17.73 5.90
N LEU A 218 0.11 16.51 5.39
CA LEU A 218 -0.98 15.53 5.40
C LEU A 218 -0.40 14.12 5.58
N MET A 219 -0.85 13.42 6.60
CA MET A 219 -0.50 12.04 6.89
C MET A 219 -1.75 11.24 7.23
N ALA A 220 -2.05 10.20 6.47
CA ALA A 220 -3.13 9.27 6.79
C ALA A 220 -2.72 8.37 7.97
N VAL A 221 -3.60 8.21 8.95
CA VAL A 221 -3.37 7.33 10.11
C VAL A 221 -3.67 5.89 9.73
N GLU A 222 -2.71 5.00 9.92
CA GLU A 222 -2.80 3.57 9.61
C GLU A 222 -2.98 2.73 10.85
N ASP A 223 -2.25 3.06 11.91
CA ASP A 223 -2.33 2.39 13.20
C ASP A 223 -2.11 3.37 14.34
N VAL A 224 -2.62 3.00 15.51
CA VAL A 224 -2.54 3.83 16.71
C VAL A 224 -2.18 2.97 17.92
N PHE A 225 -1.16 3.38 18.63
CA PHE A 225 -0.77 2.73 19.88
C PHE A 225 -0.33 3.75 20.93
N SER A 226 -0.48 3.37 22.19
CA SER A 226 -0.02 4.19 23.31
C SER A 226 1.32 3.70 23.81
N ILE A 227 2.19 4.64 24.15
CA ILE A 227 3.43 4.38 24.86
C ILE A 227 3.23 4.85 26.30
N GLU A 228 3.29 3.91 27.24
CA GLU A 228 3.11 4.21 28.66
C GLU A 228 4.07 5.32 29.12
N GLY A 229 3.53 6.34 29.76
CA GLY A 229 4.26 7.53 30.24
C GLY A 229 4.75 8.50 29.16
N ARG A 230 4.46 8.25 27.85
CA ARG A 230 4.91 9.12 26.75
C ARG A 230 3.78 9.70 25.92
N GLY A 231 2.65 8.99 25.76
CA GLY A 231 1.50 9.44 25.01
C GLY A 231 1.10 8.51 23.86
N THR A 232 0.25 9.00 22.98
CA THR A 232 -0.29 8.26 21.84
C THR A 232 0.54 8.53 20.59
N VAL A 233 0.79 7.45 19.82
CA VAL A 233 1.50 7.48 18.54
C VAL A 233 0.51 7.13 17.43
N GLY A 234 0.38 8.02 16.45
CA GLY A 234 -0.24 7.71 15.17
C GLY A 234 0.85 7.36 14.16
N THR A 235 0.71 6.22 13.48
CA THR A 235 1.63 5.81 12.42
C THR A 235 1.00 5.99 11.05
N GLY A 236 1.82 6.24 10.05
CA GLY A 236 1.39 6.35 8.66
C GLY A 236 2.48 6.89 7.76
N ARG A 237 2.16 6.96 6.47
CA ARG A 237 3.00 7.64 5.48
C ARG A 237 2.62 9.12 5.42
N ILE A 238 3.60 9.99 5.42
CA ILE A 238 3.39 11.41 5.10
C ILE A 238 3.11 11.51 3.58
N GLU A 239 1.89 11.92 3.22
CA GLU A 239 1.48 12.04 1.82
C GLU A 239 2.12 13.28 1.16
N ARG A 240 2.13 14.40 1.90
CA ARG A 240 2.69 15.69 1.46
C ARG A 240 3.16 16.52 2.64
N GLY A 241 4.00 17.50 2.35
CA GLY A 241 4.51 18.45 3.33
C GLY A 241 5.63 17.89 4.19
N LYS A 242 5.85 18.56 5.30
CA LYS A 242 6.87 18.25 6.30
C LYS A 242 6.27 18.41 7.69
N VAL A 243 6.88 17.73 8.66
CA VAL A 243 6.54 17.87 10.08
C VAL A 243 7.81 17.92 10.92
N LYS A 244 7.87 18.85 11.86
CA LYS A 244 8.97 19.01 12.81
C LYS A 244 8.51 18.76 14.23
N LEU A 245 9.47 18.58 15.11
CA LEU A 245 9.20 18.55 16.54
C LEU A 245 8.60 19.89 16.97
N ASN A 246 7.56 19.81 17.80
CA ASN A 246 6.75 20.92 18.32
C ASN A 246 5.83 21.60 17.31
N ASP A 247 5.67 21.08 16.10
CA ASP A 247 4.65 21.56 15.18
C ASP A 247 3.25 21.27 15.72
N GLU A 248 2.36 22.29 15.62
CA GLU A 248 0.92 22.09 15.81
C GLU A 248 0.34 21.31 14.63
N VAL A 249 -0.51 20.33 14.93
CA VAL A 249 -1.23 19.54 13.94
C VAL A 249 -2.68 19.35 14.37
N GLU A 250 -3.52 19.01 13.40
CA GLU A 250 -4.93 18.70 13.59
C GLU A 250 -5.22 17.23 13.26
N LEU A 251 -6.06 16.59 14.08
CA LEU A 251 -6.65 15.28 13.83
C LEU A 251 -8.00 15.51 13.16
N VAL A 252 -8.15 15.01 11.92
CA VAL A 252 -9.32 15.31 11.07
C VAL A 252 -9.91 14.03 10.48
N GLY A 253 -11.24 13.95 10.43
CA GLY A 253 -11.98 12.83 9.84
C GLY A 253 -12.59 11.91 10.88
N LEU A 254 -13.55 11.09 10.45
CA LEU A 254 -14.40 10.15 11.21
C LEU A 254 -15.28 10.79 12.28
N ARG A 255 -15.00 12.03 12.64
CA ARG A 255 -15.77 12.88 13.57
C ARG A 255 -15.91 14.29 13.00
N PRO A 256 -16.99 15.01 13.31
CA PRO A 256 -17.13 16.41 12.90
C PRO A 256 -16.10 17.34 13.55
N GLU A 257 -15.72 17.02 14.81
CA GLU A 257 -14.80 17.85 15.58
C GLU A 257 -13.35 17.61 15.17
N VAL A 258 -12.62 18.70 15.00
CA VAL A 258 -11.18 18.70 14.74
C VAL A 258 -10.43 18.91 16.05
N LYS A 259 -9.54 17.98 16.39
CA LYS A 259 -8.71 18.09 17.60
C LYS A 259 -7.32 18.58 17.27
N LYS A 260 -6.88 19.64 17.95
CA LYS A 260 -5.51 20.16 17.85
C LYS A 260 -4.59 19.45 18.82
N THR A 261 -3.37 19.21 18.39
CA THR A 261 -2.30 18.65 19.22
C THR A 261 -0.92 19.11 18.73
N VAL A 262 0.13 18.67 19.39
CA VAL A 262 1.52 19.00 19.08
C VAL A 262 2.32 17.71 18.92
N VAL A 263 3.17 17.66 17.90
CA VAL A 263 4.09 16.56 17.65
C VAL A 263 5.28 16.66 18.59
N THR A 264 5.45 15.69 19.49
CA THR A 264 6.54 15.67 20.49
C THR A 264 7.64 14.66 20.17
N GLY A 265 7.45 13.83 19.16
CA GLY A 265 8.44 12.86 18.68
C GLY A 265 8.13 12.40 17.27
N ILE A 266 9.16 12.13 16.49
CA ILE A 266 9.07 11.58 15.14
C ILE A 266 10.03 10.40 15.08
N GLU A 267 9.52 9.23 14.71
CA GLU A 267 10.31 8.02 14.59
C GLU A 267 10.02 7.30 13.28
N MET A 268 11.06 6.77 12.64
CA MET A 268 10.99 5.91 11.47
C MET A 268 11.91 4.70 11.68
N PHE A 269 11.40 3.48 11.56
CA PHE A 269 12.15 2.24 11.78
C PHE A 269 12.96 2.24 13.10
N ARG A 270 12.34 2.71 14.19
CA ARG A 270 12.95 2.84 15.54
C ARG A 270 14.09 3.86 15.66
N LYS A 271 14.37 4.64 14.61
CA LYS A 271 15.32 5.76 14.61
C LYS A 271 14.57 7.08 14.80
N ILE A 272 15.19 8.03 15.47
CA ILE A 272 14.61 9.36 15.74
C ILE A 272 14.89 10.27 14.54
N LEU A 273 13.87 11.06 14.15
CA LEU A 273 13.98 12.11 13.16
C LEU A 273 13.76 13.47 13.82
N ASP A 274 14.48 14.49 13.36
CA ASP A 274 14.20 15.90 13.70
C ASP A 274 13.03 16.42 12.85
N GLU A 275 12.90 15.92 11.62
CA GLU A 275 11.89 16.33 10.65
C GLU A 275 11.46 15.13 9.80
N GLY A 276 10.12 14.93 9.66
CA GLY A 276 9.52 13.98 8.73
C GLY A 276 9.15 14.66 7.42
N HIS A 277 9.35 13.99 6.29
CA HIS A 277 9.09 14.50 4.94
C HIS A 277 8.04 13.66 4.22
N ALA A 278 7.38 14.28 3.23
CA ALA A 278 6.52 13.52 2.30
C ALA A 278 7.24 12.27 1.79
N GLY A 279 6.58 11.14 1.89
CA GLY A 279 7.10 9.81 1.56
C GLY A 279 7.62 9.01 2.75
N ASP A 280 7.93 9.62 3.88
CA ASP A 280 8.39 8.89 5.07
C ASP A 280 7.24 8.11 5.72
N ASN A 281 7.50 6.88 6.12
CA ASN A 281 6.62 6.10 7.00
C ASN A 281 7.03 6.33 8.44
N VAL A 282 6.26 7.14 9.16
CA VAL A 282 6.63 7.61 10.51
C VAL A 282 5.59 7.28 11.57
N GLY A 283 6.05 7.20 12.81
CA GLY A 283 5.22 7.32 13.99
C GLY A 283 5.36 8.73 14.57
N LEU A 284 4.26 9.45 14.68
CA LEU A 284 4.19 10.76 15.31
C LEU A 284 3.67 10.63 16.74
N LEU A 285 4.49 10.98 17.72
CA LEU A 285 4.10 11.05 19.13
C LEU A 285 3.34 12.35 19.37
N LEU A 286 2.09 12.26 19.85
CA LEU A 286 1.16 13.35 19.98
C LEU A 286 0.93 13.70 21.45
N ARG A 287 0.97 15.00 21.79
CA ARG A 287 0.79 15.50 23.15
C ARG A 287 -0.69 15.54 23.55
N GLY A 288 -1.02 14.96 24.70
CA GLY A 288 -2.37 15.09 25.28
C GLY A 288 -3.49 14.50 24.41
N VAL A 289 -3.16 13.46 23.65
CA VAL A 289 -4.11 12.69 22.83
C VAL A 289 -4.27 11.32 23.45
N ASP A 290 -5.48 10.99 23.85
CA ASP A 290 -5.83 9.64 24.29
C ASP A 290 -6.01 8.71 23.09
N LYS A 291 -5.72 7.42 23.28
CA LYS A 291 -5.82 6.42 22.20
C LYS A 291 -7.19 6.41 21.52
N ASP A 292 -8.27 6.66 22.28
CA ASP A 292 -9.64 6.67 21.78
C ASP A 292 -10.01 7.94 20.99
N THR A 293 -9.12 8.93 20.96
CA THR A 293 -9.33 10.20 20.25
C THR A 293 -8.85 10.14 18.79
N ILE A 294 -7.90 9.29 18.50
CA ILE A 294 -7.32 9.09 17.17
C ILE A 294 -7.50 7.63 16.77
N GLU A 295 -7.89 7.40 15.53
CA GLU A 295 -8.11 6.06 15.00
C GLU A 295 -7.68 5.96 13.54
N ARG A 296 -7.47 4.72 13.07
CA ARG A 296 -7.18 4.44 11.66
C ARG A 296 -8.27 5.05 10.78
N GLY A 297 -7.86 5.75 9.73
CA GLY A 297 -8.75 6.42 8.80
C GLY A 297 -8.85 7.93 9.00
N MET A 298 -8.47 8.42 10.18
CA MET A 298 -8.24 9.87 10.36
C MET A 298 -6.96 10.31 9.63
N VAL A 299 -6.79 11.63 9.51
CA VAL A 299 -5.53 12.21 9.05
C VAL A 299 -4.94 13.12 10.12
N ILE A 300 -3.61 13.18 10.16
CA ILE A 300 -2.84 14.19 10.87
C ILE A 300 -2.43 15.23 9.83
N ALA A 301 -2.85 16.47 10.01
CA ALA A 301 -2.68 17.52 9.01
C ALA A 301 -2.19 18.83 9.62
N ALA A 302 -1.61 19.69 8.80
CA ALA A 302 -1.33 21.08 9.20
C ALA A 302 -2.63 21.80 9.56
N PRO A 303 -2.61 22.74 10.53
CA PRO A 303 -3.81 23.40 10.98
C PRO A 303 -4.60 24.07 9.84
N LYS A 304 -5.90 23.80 9.77
CA LYS A 304 -6.85 24.36 8.78
C LYS A 304 -6.53 24.00 7.31
N SER A 305 -5.73 22.98 7.05
CA SER A 305 -5.33 22.61 5.68
C SER A 305 -6.28 21.60 5.01
N ILE A 306 -7.09 20.89 5.77
CA ILE A 306 -8.11 19.96 5.31
C ILE A 306 -9.26 19.91 6.32
N THR A 307 -10.46 19.62 5.85
CA THR A 307 -11.68 19.55 6.68
C THR A 307 -12.40 18.23 6.49
N PRO A 308 -13.18 17.76 7.47
CA PRO A 308 -14.00 16.57 7.32
C PRO A 308 -15.27 16.88 6.53
N HIS A 309 -15.66 16.00 5.63
CA HIS A 309 -16.82 16.15 4.74
C HIS A 309 -17.59 14.85 4.60
N THR A 310 -18.90 14.96 4.39
CA THR A 310 -19.79 13.82 4.12
C THR A 310 -20.30 13.79 2.69
N LYS A 311 -20.31 14.93 1.98
CA LYS A 311 -20.99 15.06 0.70
C LYS A 311 -20.06 15.62 -0.39
N PHE A 312 -20.03 14.94 -1.52
CA PHE A 312 -19.14 15.30 -2.64
C PHE A 312 -19.71 14.84 -4.00
N LYS A 313 -19.25 15.47 -5.08
CA LYS A 313 -19.41 14.97 -6.44
C LYS A 313 -18.16 14.22 -6.86
N ALA A 314 -18.34 13.19 -7.65
CA ALA A 314 -17.26 12.37 -8.15
C ALA A 314 -17.51 11.89 -9.58
N GLN A 315 -16.42 11.72 -10.31
CA GLN A 315 -16.41 10.89 -11.51
C GLN A 315 -16.08 9.45 -11.08
N VAL A 316 -16.96 8.52 -11.44
CA VAL A 316 -16.89 7.11 -11.06
C VAL A 316 -16.81 6.24 -12.30
N TYR A 317 -15.85 5.34 -12.35
CA TYR A 317 -15.79 4.24 -13.31
C TYR A 317 -16.27 2.95 -12.64
N VAL A 318 -17.21 2.25 -13.27
CA VAL A 318 -17.74 0.97 -12.78
C VAL A 318 -17.03 -0.16 -13.48
N LEU A 319 -16.35 -1.02 -12.73
CA LEU A 319 -15.58 -2.15 -13.27
C LEU A 319 -16.49 -3.15 -13.98
N THR A 320 -16.03 -3.65 -15.11
CA THR A 320 -16.68 -4.74 -15.84
C THR A 320 -16.52 -6.08 -15.13
N LYS A 321 -17.29 -7.09 -15.55
CA LYS A 321 -17.16 -8.47 -15.05
C LYS A 321 -15.76 -9.03 -15.34
N GLU A 322 -15.21 -8.74 -16.52
CA GLU A 322 -13.87 -9.19 -16.94
C GLU A 322 -12.76 -8.57 -16.11
N GLU A 323 -13.01 -7.40 -15.52
CA GLU A 323 -12.11 -6.71 -14.59
C GLU A 323 -12.32 -7.17 -13.13
N GLY A 324 -13.18 -8.16 -12.89
CA GLY A 324 -13.50 -8.65 -11.54
C GLY A 324 -14.57 -7.82 -10.83
N GLY A 325 -15.21 -6.89 -11.53
CA GLY A 325 -16.26 -6.01 -11.03
C GLY A 325 -17.67 -6.61 -11.07
N ARG A 326 -18.66 -5.74 -11.23
CA ARG A 326 -20.07 -6.13 -11.29
C ARG A 326 -20.43 -6.76 -12.63
N HIS A 327 -21.46 -7.60 -12.61
CA HIS A 327 -22.12 -8.13 -13.83
C HIS A 327 -23.58 -7.65 -13.98
N THR A 328 -24.05 -6.84 -13.02
CA THR A 328 -25.39 -6.24 -13.01
C THR A 328 -25.30 -4.72 -12.85
N PRO A 329 -26.22 -3.94 -13.41
CA PRO A 329 -26.27 -2.50 -13.18
C PRO A 329 -26.58 -2.19 -11.70
N PHE A 330 -26.31 -0.95 -11.31
CA PHE A 330 -26.82 -0.40 -10.06
C PHE A 330 -27.74 0.81 -10.35
N PHE A 331 -28.61 1.10 -9.40
CA PHE A 331 -29.66 2.09 -9.52
C PHE A 331 -29.48 3.20 -8.49
N LYS A 332 -30.28 4.24 -8.59
CA LYS A 332 -30.36 5.31 -7.59
C LYS A 332 -30.52 4.74 -6.18
N GLY A 333 -29.77 5.30 -5.24
CA GLY A 333 -29.77 4.85 -3.85
C GLY A 333 -28.86 3.65 -3.57
N TYR A 334 -27.99 3.26 -4.51
CA TYR A 334 -26.94 2.28 -4.29
C TYR A 334 -26.04 2.67 -3.12
N ARG A 335 -25.78 1.74 -2.20
CA ARG A 335 -25.06 1.99 -0.94
C ARG A 335 -23.86 1.06 -0.75
N PRO A 336 -22.77 1.28 -1.48
CA PRO A 336 -21.52 0.53 -1.32
C PRO A 336 -20.65 1.10 -0.22
N GLN A 337 -19.45 0.47 -0.04
CA GLN A 337 -18.36 1.00 0.76
C GLN A 337 -17.41 1.82 -0.12
N PHE A 338 -17.07 3.00 0.35
CA PHE A 338 -16.09 3.91 -0.25
C PHE A 338 -14.79 3.85 0.54
N TYR A 339 -13.71 3.51 -0.14
CA TYR A 339 -12.38 3.38 0.43
C TYR A 339 -11.56 4.62 0.11
N PHE A 340 -11.30 5.44 1.11
CA PHE A 340 -10.42 6.60 1.03
C PHE A 340 -9.18 6.37 1.89
N ARG A 341 -7.98 6.50 1.33
CA ARG A 341 -6.72 6.32 2.07
C ARG A 341 -6.73 5.03 2.91
N THR A 342 -6.83 5.17 4.24
CA THR A 342 -6.76 4.07 5.21
C THR A 342 -8.11 3.67 5.80
N THR A 343 -9.21 4.31 5.36
CA THR A 343 -10.57 4.05 5.88
C THR A 343 -11.55 3.61 4.81
N ASP A 344 -12.61 2.97 5.25
CA ASP A 344 -13.78 2.65 4.45
C ASP A 344 -15.06 3.18 5.15
N VAL A 345 -15.93 3.81 4.37
CA VAL A 345 -17.18 4.38 4.85
C VAL A 345 -18.31 4.01 3.90
N THR A 346 -19.45 3.61 4.43
CA THR A 346 -20.65 3.40 3.62
C THR A 346 -21.20 4.74 3.15
N GLY A 347 -21.59 4.82 1.90
CA GLY A 347 -22.22 6.02 1.34
C GLY A 347 -23.34 5.68 0.37
N SER A 348 -24.24 6.62 0.14
CA SER A 348 -25.29 6.50 -0.86
C SER A 348 -24.93 7.26 -2.14
N VAL A 349 -25.23 6.66 -3.30
CA VAL A 349 -24.98 7.22 -4.62
C VAL A 349 -26.26 7.82 -5.17
N THR A 350 -26.21 9.10 -5.55
CA THR A 350 -27.25 9.80 -6.27
C THR A 350 -26.80 9.99 -7.72
N LEU A 351 -27.58 9.47 -8.67
CA LEU A 351 -27.30 9.57 -10.09
C LEU A 351 -27.78 10.92 -10.66
N PRO A 352 -27.15 11.40 -11.75
CA PRO A 352 -27.58 12.62 -12.43
C PRO A 352 -29.03 12.51 -12.92
N GLN A 353 -29.66 13.66 -13.14
CA GLN A 353 -31.02 13.71 -13.68
C GLN A 353 -31.09 13.02 -15.06
N GLY A 354 -32.04 12.13 -15.24
CA GLY A 354 -32.21 11.35 -16.46
C GLY A 354 -31.43 10.06 -16.55
N VAL A 355 -30.58 9.77 -15.55
CA VAL A 355 -29.87 8.49 -15.44
C VAL A 355 -30.57 7.61 -14.40
N GLU A 356 -31.18 6.53 -14.83
CA GLU A 356 -31.90 5.60 -13.96
C GLU A 356 -30.98 4.48 -13.43
N MET A 357 -30.00 4.05 -14.23
CA MET A 357 -29.06 2.98 -13.91
C MET A 357 -27.70 3.26 -14.51
N VAL A 358 -26.68 2.58 -13.96
CA VAL A 358 -25.29 2.60 -14.42
C VAL A 358 -24.85 1.16 -14.67
N MET A 359 -24.32 0.90 -15.87
CA MET A 359 -23.86 -0.41 -16.30
C MET A 359 -22.38 -0.63 -15.92
N PRO A 360 -21.94 -1.89 -15.73
CA PRO A 360 -20.51 -2.21 -15.70
C PRO A 360 -19.82 -1.71 -16.97
N GLY A 361 -18.68 -1.02 -16.81
CA GLY A 361 -17.95 -0.35 -17.91
C GLY A 361 -18.28 1.13 -18.10
N ASP A 362 -19.33 1.63 -17.45
CA ASP A 362 -19.71 3.04 -17.57
C ASP A 362 -18.84 3.97 -16.71
N ASN A 363 -18.70 5.20 -17.22
CA ASN A 363 -18.24 6.36 -16.46
C ASN A 363 -19.44 7.25 -16.13
N VAL A 364 -19.62 7.58 -14.86
CA VAL A 364 -20.73 8.41 -14.39
C VAL A 364 -20.25 9.51 -13.45
N ASN A 365 -20.83 10.69 -13.59
CA ASN A 365 -20.70 11.74 -12.58
C ASN A 365 -21.80 11.55 -11.55
N ALA A 366 -21.44 11.25 -10.33
CA ALA A 366 -22.39 10.96 -9.25
C ALA A 366 -22.20 11.91 -8.07
N GLU A 367 -23.26 12.15 -7.33
CA GLU A 367 -23.19 12.76 -6.00
C GLU A 367 -23.22 11.65 -4.97
N VAL A 368 -22.31 11.73 -4.00
CA VAL A 368 -22.13 10.73 -2.94
C VAL A 368 -22.33 11.38 -1.59
N GLU A 369 -23.07 10.71 -0.72
CA GLU A 369 -23.27 11.10 0.67
C GLU A 369 -22.85 9.97 1.60
N LEU A 370 -21.77 10.20 2.38
CA LEU A 370 -21.21 9.26 3.33
C LEU A 370 -21.96 9.31 4.66
N ILE A 371 -22.02 8.18 5.36
CA ILE A 371 -22.62 8.09 6.71
C ILE A 371 -21.71 8.67 7.80
N THR A 372 -20.41 8.84 7.52
CA THR A 372 -19.41 9.34 8.46
C THR A 372 -18.52 10.34 7.72
N PRO A 373 -18.19 11.50 8.35
CA PRO A 373 -17.32 12.49 7.72
C PRO A 373 -15.91 11.96 7.60
N ILE A 374 -15.26 12.22 6.47
CA ILE A 374 -13.86 11.89 6.22
C ILE A 374 -13.10 13.12 5.76
N ALA A 375 -11.79 13.16 6.06
CA ALA A 375 -10.92 14.19 5.53
C ALA A 375 -10.76 13.99 4.02
N MET A 376 -11.32 14.89 3.21
CA MET A 376 -11.23 14.83 1.74
C MET A 376 -11.03 16.20 1.13
N GLU A 377 -10.53 16.21 -0.08
CA GLU A 377 -10.35 17.39 -0.92
C GLU A 377 -10.64 17.04 -2.38
N LYS A 378 -10.75 18.03 -3.23
CA LYS A 378 -10.83 17.83 -4.68
C LYS A 378 -9.63 16.99 -5.15
N GLU A 379 -9.87 16.10 -6.13
CA GLU A 379 -8.91 15.12 -6.67
C GLU A 379 -8.56 13.95 -5.73
N SER A 380 -9.18 13.87 -4.54
CA SER A 380 -9.08 12.66 -3.72
C SER A 380 -9.62 11.46 -4.47
N ARG A 381 -8.83 10.38 -4.52
CA ARG A 381 -9.22 9.12 -5.18
C ARG A 381 -9.83 8.16 -4.17
N PHE A 382 -10.71 7.31 -4.66
CA PHE A 382 -11.34 6.28 -3.86
C PHE A 382 -11.66 5.03 -4.68
N ALA A 383 -11.74 3.90 -3.99
CA ALA A 383 -12.27 2.67 -4.53
C ALA A 383 -13.69 2.42 -3.99
N ILE A 384 -14.54 1.77 -4.79
CA ILE A 384 -15.89 1.35 -4.39
C ILE A 384 -15.89 -0.18 -4.25
N ARG A 385 -16.39 -0.66 -3.13
CA ARG A 385 -16.45 -2.10 -2.85
C ARG A 385 -17.85 -2.55 -2.44
N GLU A 386 -18.19 -3.76 -2.85
CA GLU A 386 -19.43 -4.45 -2.51
C GLU A 386 -19.17 -5.96 -2.39
N GLY A 387 -19.72 -6.60 -1.36
CA GLY A 387 -19.63 -8.06 -1.18
C GLY A 387 -18.19 -8.60 -1.17
N GLY A 388 -17.21 -7.81 -0.70
CA GLY A 388 -15.80 -8.21 -0.67
C GLY A 388 -15.02 -7.97 -1.97
N HIS A 389 -15.67 -7.46 -3.04
CA HIS A 389 -15.05 -7.20 -4.35
C HIS A 389 -14.97 -5.70 -4.62
N THR A 390 -13.93 -5.28 -5.34
CA THR A 390 -13.84 -3.92 -5.88
C THR A 390 -14.72 -3.84 -7.13
N VAL A 391 -15.69 -2.94 -7.10
CA VAL A 391 -16.70 -2.80 -8.16
C VAL A 391 -16.60 -1.48 -8.92
N GLY A 392 -15.75 -0.57 -8.45
CA GLY A 392 -15.52 0.70 -9.13
C GLY A 392 -14.41 1.50 -8.48
N ALA A 393 -14.03 2.59 -9.13
CA ALA A 393 -13.10 3.58 -8.64
C ALA A 393 -13.56 4.97 -9.05
N GLY A 394 -13.15 5.99 -8.31
CA GLY A 394 -13.54 7.35 -8.62
C GLY A 394 -12.57 8.40 -8.11
N VAL A 395 -12.83 9.62 -8.56
CA VAL A 395 -12.10 10.82 -8.15
C VAL A 395 -13.10 11.89 -7.73
N VAL A 396 -12.86 12.52 -6.59
CA VAL A 396 -13.66 13.66 -6.11
C VAL A 396 -13.46 14.85 -7.03
N THR A 397 -14.53 15.33 -7.63
CA THR A 397 -14.51 16.49 -8.52
C THR A 397 -14.87 17.80 -7.79
N GLU A 398 -15.73 17.70 -6.78
CA GLU A 398 -16.17 18.81 -5.96
C GLU A 398 -16.57 18.33 -4.57
N VAL A 399 -16.14 19.02 -3.55
CA VAL A 399 -16.58 18.81 -2.14
C VAL A 399 -17.76 19.73 -1.88
N ILE A 400 -18.87 19.20 -1.32
CA ILE A 400 -20.12 19.95 -1.10
C ILE A 400 -20.30 20.30 0.37
N ALA A 401 -20.18 19.31 1.30
CA ALA A 401 -20.40 19.50 2.74
C ALA A 401 -19.66 18.44 3.59
#